data_339e5ce7287a5c3585e3fd554df99fb9
#
_entry.id   339e5ce7287a5c3585e3fd554df99fb9
#
_cell.length_a   1.000
_cell.length_b   1.000
_cell.length_c   1.000
_cell.angle_alpha   90.00
_cell.angle_beta   90.00
_cell.angle_gamma   90.00
#
_symmetry.space_group_name_H-M   'P 1'
#
loop_
_entity.id
_entity.type
_entity.pdbx_description
1 polymer ?
#
loop_
_entity_poly.entity_id
_entity_poly.type
_entity_poly.pdbx_seq_one_letter_code
_entity_poly.pdbx_strand_id
1 'polypeptide(L)'
;INDFLAQENMLLAEQDFVHSYPHCWRCRNPVIFRATPQWFIGMDHEDLRARALREISKARWIPAWGEERISNMIGSRPDWCISRQRVWGVPITVFYCRKCSEVLLDKKIIDHVANIFEAESADAWYARTAAELLPPGTRCGCGSTDFRKETDILDVWFDSGVSHHIVLR
;
A
#
# COMPACT_ATOMS: atom_id res chain seq x y z
N ILE A 1 10.54 -23.03 19.14
CA ILE A 1 11.55 -22.93 18.04
C ILE A 1 12.90 -23.37 18.58
N ASN A 2 13.39 -22.77 19.67
CA ASN A 2 14.72 -23.08 20.22
C ASN A 2 14.86 -24.56 20.59
N ASP A 3 13.85 -25.15 21.23
CA ASP A 3 13.83 -26.59 21.56
C ASP A 3 13.98 -27.47 20.32
N PHE A 4 13.29 -27.12 19.23
CA PHE A 4 13.40 -27.85 17.96
C PHE A 4 14.81 -27.72 17.36
N LEU A 5 15.38 -26.51 17.33
CA LEU A 5 16.73 -26.27 16.82
C LEU A 5 17.78 -26.99 17.65
N ALA A 6 17.58 -27.06 18.98
CA ALA A 6 18.46 -27.82 19.87
C ALA A 6 18.40 -29.34 19.59
N GLN A 7 17.21 -29.90 19.39
CA GLN A 7 17.02 -31.31 19.05
C GLN A 7 17.68 -31.70 17.73
N GLU A 8 17.62 -30.78 16.74
CA GLU A 8 18.23 -30.98 15.42
C GLU A 8 19.73 -30.63 15.38
N ASN A 9 20.35 -30.28 16.51
CA ASN A 9 21.75 -29.81 16.62
C ASN A 9 22.05 -28.56 15.73
N MET A 10 21.05 -27.73 15.52
CA MET A 10 21.13 -26.49 14.70
C MET A 10 21.21 -25.23 15.56
N LEU A 11 21.03 -25.32 16.89
CA LEU A 11 21.12 -24.20 17.81
C LEU A 11 22.59 -23.95 18.20
N LEU A 12 23.12 -22.80 17.79
CA LEU A 12 24.51 -22.44 18.09
C LEU A 12 24.66 -21.91 19.53
N ALA A 13 23.74 -21.05 19.96
CA ALA A 13 23.72 -20.47 21.29
C ALA A 13 22.33 -19.94 21.62
N GLU A 14 22.02 -19.84 22.92
CA GLU A 14 20.80 -19.26 23.43
C GLU A 14 21.13 -18.36 24.63
N GLN A 15 20.47 -17.22 24.71
CA GLN A 15 20.60 -16.28 25.83
C GLN A 15 19.25 -15.62 26.11
N ASP A 16 18.86 -15.63 27.37
CA ASP A 16 17.70 -14.87 27.83
C ASP A 16 18.04 -13.38 27.96
N PHE A 17 17.20 -12.53 27.38
CA PHE A 17 17.26 -11.10 27.63
C PHE A 17 15.87 -10.46 27.62
N VAL A 18 15.71 -9.39 28.38
CA VAL A 18 14.44 -8.65 28.51
C VAL A 18 14.42 -7.51 27.51
N HIS A 19 13.40 -7.49 26.66
CA HIS A 19 13.20 -6.42 25.69
C HIS A 19 11.70 -6.15 25.46
N SER A 20 11.39 -4.99 24.87
CA SER A 20 10.02 -4.69 24.44
C SER A 20 9.69 -5.49 23.17
N TYR A 21 8.57 -6.19 23.18
CA TYR A 21 8.07 -6.94 22.05
C TYR A 21 6.73 -6.40 21.56
N PRO A 22 6.52 -6.23 20.24
CA PRO A 22 5.27 -5.71 19.71
C PRO A 22 4.11 -6.69 19.91
N HIS A 23 3.00 -6.15 20.38
CA HIS A 23 1.75 -6.88 20.56
C HIS A 23 0.64 -6.28 19.71
N CYS A 24 -0.31 -7.11 19.32
CA CYS A 24 -1.50 -6.66 18.61
C CYS A 24 -2.28 -5.68 19.49
N TRP A 25 -2.54 -4.48 18.96
CA TRP A 25 -3.24 -3.45 19.73
C TRP A 25 -4.70 -3.81 20.08
N ARG A 26 -5.31 -4.79 19.37
CA ARG A 26 -6.67 -5.28 19.63
C ARG A 26 -6.69 -6.43 20.64
N CYS A 27 -6.02 -7.53 20.33
CA CYS A 27 -6.08 -8.75 21.16
C CYS A 27 -4.95 -8.86 22.20
N ARG A 28 -3.99 -7.93 22.18
CA ARG A 28 -2.83 -7.88 23.10
C ARG A 28 -1.87 -9.07 23.02
N ASN A 29 -2.08 -9.98 22.08
CA ASN A 29 -1.15 -11.09 21.87
C ASN A 29 0.12 -10.63 21.13
N PRO A 30 1.27 -11.29 21.35
CA PRO A 30 2.48 -11.01 20.59
C PRO A 30 2.26 -11.26 19.10
N VAL A 31 2.88 -10.43 18.26
CA VAL A 31 2.81 -10.55 16.80
C VAL A 31 4.09 -11.15 16.25
N ILE A 32 3.99 -11.83 15.10
CA ILE A 32 5.14 -12.26 14.32
C ILE A 32 5.38 -11.30 13.16
N PHE A 33 6.64 -11.07 12.81
CA PHE A 33 7.01 -10.33 11.62
C PHE A 33 7.02 -11.28 10.42
N ARG A 34 6.39 -10.85 9.34
CA ARG A 34 6.34 -11.60 8.09
C ARG A 34 6.59 -10.68 6.91
N ALA A 35 7.54 -11.06 6.07
CA ALA A 35 7.74 -10.38 4.79
C ALA A 35 6.62 -10.79 3.82
N THR A 36 5.94 -9.81 3.25
CA THR A 36 4.90 -9.99 2.23
C THR A 36 5.08 -8.93 1.14
N PRO A 37 4.71 -9.22 -0.11
CA PRO A 37 4.63 -8.20 -1.14
C PRO A 37 3.73 -7.07 -0.69
N GLN A 38 4.15 -5.82 -0.91
CA GLN A 38 3.41 -4.63 -0.52
C GLN A 38 3.54 -3.57 -1.61
N TRP A 39 2.58 -2.64 -1.64
CA TRP A 39 2.62 -1.47 -2.51
C TRP A 39 3.19 -0.28 -1.78
N PHE A 40 4.13 0.41 -2.42
CA PHE A 40 4.80 1.57 -1.86
C PHE A 40 4.71 2.77 -2.80
N ILE A 41 4.60 3.96 -2.21
CA ILE A 41 4.91 5.21 -2.89
C ILE A 41 6.36 5.54 -2.55
N GLY A 42 7.23 5.57 -3.56
CA GLY A 42 8.65 5.93 -3.41
C GLY A 42 8.77 7.42 -3.10
N MET A 43 9.31 7.75 -1.94
CA MET A 43 9.44 9.14 -1.49
C MET A 43 10.46 9.94 -2.32
N ASP A 44 11.42 9.27 -2.91
CA ASP A 44 12.44 9.93 -3.75
C ASP A 44 12.15 9.78 -5.25
N HIS A 45 11.07 9.05 -5.62
CA HIS A 45 10.62 8.93 -7.01
C HIS A 45 10.05 10.26 -7.50
N GLU A 46 10.48 10.71 -8.68
CA GLU A 46 10.10 12.00 -9.29
C GLU A 46 10.24 13.20 -8.32
N ASP A 47 11.26 13.18 -7.48
CA ASP A 47 11.52 14.24 -6.50
C ASP A 47 10.36 14.53 -5.51
N LEU A 48 9.51 13.56 -5.21
CA LEU A 48 8.34 13.75 -4.36
C LEU A 48 8.71 14.38 -3.01
N ARG A 49 9.73 13.88 -2.32
CA ARG A 49 10.23 14.42 -1.04
C ARG A 49 10.66 15.87 -1.18
N ALA A 50 11.51 16.15 -2.17
CA ALA A 50 12.02 17.50 -2.39
C ALA A 50 10.90 18.47 -2.78
N ARG A 51 9.92 18.04 -3.57
CA ARG A 51 8.73 18.84 -3.91
C ARG A 51 7.89 19.12 -2.67
N ALA A 52 7.62 18.11 -1.85
CA ALA A 52 6.86 18.28 -0.61
C ALA A 52 7.53 19.26 0.35
N LEU A 53 8.84 19.18 0.56
CA LEU A 53 9.59 20.11 1.42
C LEU A 53 9.54 21.54 0.88
N ARG A 54 9.62 21.73 -0.44
CA ARG A 54 9.46 23.07 -1.04
C ARG A 54 8.07 23.66 -0.83
N GLU A 55 7.01 22.84 -0.89
CA GLU A 55 5.65 23.32 -0.66
C GLU A 55 5.37 23.60 0.82
N ILE A 56 5.96 22.82 1.72
CA ILE A 56 5.88 23.04 3.18
C ILE A 56 6.46 24.42 3.53
N SER A 57 7.61 24.81 2.96
CA SER A 57 8.24 26.11 3.24
C SER A 57 7.48 27.32 2.71
N LYS A 58 6.55 27.12 1.76
CA LYS A 58 5.68 28.19 1.24
C LYS A 58 4.39 28.36 2.05
N ALA A 59 4.01 27.35 2.84
CA ALA A 59 2.78 27.40 3.61
C ALA A 59 2.92 28.29 4.85
N ARG A 60 1.82 28.96 5.23
CA ARG A 60 1.77 29.68 6.50
C ARG A 60 1.39 28.72 7.63
N TRP A 61 2.28 28.55 8.59
CA TRP A 61 2.10 27.65 9.72
C TRP A 61 1.60 28.39 10.96
N ILE A 62 0.53 27.88 11.57
CA ILE A 62 -0.04 28.36 12.82
C ILE A 62 -0.32 27.16 13.72
N PRO A 63 0.46 26.92 14.77
CA PRO A 63 1.63 27.67 15.22
C PRO A 63 2.87 27.45 14.32
N ALA A 64 3.83 28.40 14.36
CA ALA A 64 5.01 28.39 13.51
C ALA A 64 5.88 27.11 13.63
N TRP A 65 5.96 26.48 14.80
CA TRP A 65 6.72 25.24 15.01
C TRP A 65 6.20 24.05 14.18
N GLY A 66 5.00 24.14 13.63
CA GLY A 66 4.44 23.12 12.75
C GLY A 66 5.28 22.88 11.50
N GLU A 67 5.91 23.91 10.96
CA GLU A 67 6.80 23.82 9.78
C GLU A 67 8.00 22.90 10.04
N GLU A 68 8.71 23.13 11.14
CA GLU A 68 9.87 22.30 11.49
C GLU A 68 9.48 20.85 11.71
N ARG A 69 8.38 20.61 12.43
CA ARG A 69 7.90 19.26 12.72
C ARG A 69 7.57 18.48 11.45
N ILE A 70 6.82 19.06 10.52
CA ILE A 70 6.43 18.37 9.29
C ILE A 70 7.62 18.21 8.33
N SER A 71 8.51 19.19 8.27
CA SER A 71 9.74 19.12 7.46
C SER A 71 10.65 17.98 7.90
N ASN A 72 10.89 17.85 9.21
CA ASN A 72 11.69 16.77 9.77
C ASN A 72 11.05 15.40 9.52
N MET A 73 9.72 15.30 9.66
CA MET A 73 8.98 14.06 9.39
C MET A 73 9.07 13.64 7.91
N ILE A 74 8.91 14.58 6.97
CA ILE A 74 9.02 14.29 5.54
C ILE A 74 10.46 14.04 5.12
N GLY A 75 11.41 14.79 5.67
CA GLY A 75 12.85 14.67 5.38
C GLY A 75 13.41 13.28 5.66
N SER A 76 12.96 12.66 6.74
CA SER A 76 13.44 11.33 7.18
C SER A 76 12.48 10.17 6.88
N ARG A 77 11.30 10.44 6.27
CA ARG A 77 10.29 9.43 6.04
C ARG A 77 10.76 8.37 5.04
N PRO A 78 10.68 7.07 5.36
CA PRO A 78 10.87 6.01 4.37
C PRO A 78 9.74 6.00 3.34
N ASP A 79 9.88 5.19 2.30
CA ASP A 79 8.81 4.94 1.34
C ASP A 79 7.51 4.57 2.03
N TRP A 80 6.41 5.09 1.53
CA TRP A 80 5.11 4.91 2.17
C TRP A 80 4.44 3.62 1.71
N CYS A 81 4.36 2.63 2.59
CA CYS A 81 3.56 1.44 2.36
C CYS A 81 2.07 1.80 2.37
N ILE A 82 1.43 1.72 1.20
CA ILE A 82 0.02 2.10 1.00
C ILE A 82 -0.94 0.92 1.00
N SER A 83 -0.47 -0.31 0.91
CA SER A 83 -1.33 -1.49 0.90
C SER A 83 -1.71 -1.96 2.31
N ARG A 84 -2.96 -2.40 2.47
CA ARG A 84 -3.49 -2.97 3.71
C ARG A 84 -4.29 -4.23 3.41
N GLN A 85 -4.07 -5.27 4.19
CA GLN A 85 -4.79 -6.54 4.14
C GLN A 85 -6.03 -6.44 5.02
N ARG A 86 -7.05 -5.75 4.52
CA ARG A 86 -8.34 -5.51 5.20
C ARG A 86 -9.48 -5.71 4.20
N VAL A 87 -10.67 -6.00 4.71
CA VAL A 87 -11.88 -6.21 3.88
C VAL A 87 -12.62 -4.92 3.57
N TRP A 88 -12.41 -3.87 4.36
CA TRP A 88 -13.10 -2.59 4.20
C TRP A 88 -12.12 -1.49 3.84
N GLY A 89 -12.33 -0.83 2.71
CA GLY A 89 -11.56 0.30 2.22
C GLY A 89 -11.56 0.38 0.70
N VAL A 90 -10.91 1.40 0.15
CA VAL A 90 -10.77 1.60 -1.30
C VAL A 90 -9.79 0.57 -1.86
N PRO A 91 -10.19 -0.24 -2.85
CA PRO A 91 -9.30 -1.27 -3.41
C PRO A 91 -8.15 -0.65 -4.20
N ILE A 92 -7.00 -1.33 -4.20
CA ILE A 92 -5.90 -1.05 -5.11
C ILE A 92 -6.25 -1.66 -6.48
N THR A 93 -6.54 -0.80 -7.46
CA THR A 93 -7.09 -1.22 -8.77
C THR A 93 -6.01 -1.72 -9.74
N VAL A 94 -5.31 -2.78 -9.33
CA VAL A 94 -4.22 -3.40 -10.08
C VAL A 94 -4.55 -4.84 -10.42
N PHE A 95 -4.08 -5.31 -11.57
CA PHE A 95 -4.25 -6.68 -12.04
C PHE A 95 -2.90 -7.38 -12.21
N TYR A 96 -2.91 -8.68 -12.00
CA TYR A 96 -1.75 -9.54 -12.21
C TYR A 96 -2.06 -10.60 -13.26
N CYS A 97 -1.14 -10.81 -14.16
CA CYS A 97 -1.23 -11.94 -15.08
C CYS A 97 -1.10 -13.26 -14.33
N ARG A 98 -2.06 -14.18 -14.49
CA ARG A 98 -2.00 -15.50 -13.82
C ARG A 98 -0.89 -16.40 -14.40
N LYS A 99 -0.41 -16.14 -15.63
CA LYS A 99 0.61 -16.95 -16.29
C LYS A 99 2.04 -16.56 -15.89
N CYS A 100 2.36 -15.26 -15.85
CA CYS A 100 3.72 -14.78 -15.61
C CYS A 100 3.86 -13.89 -14.40
N SER A 101 2.78 -13.63 -13.66
CA SER A 101 2.71 -12.76 -12.48
C SER A 101 3.07 -11.28 -12.76
N GLU A 102 3.19 -10.89 -14.02
CA GLU A 102 3.42 -9.50 -14.39
C GLU A 102 2.26 -8.62 -13.93
N VAL A 103 2.62 -7.44 -13.42
CA VAL A 103 1.67 -6.44 -12.93
C VAL A 103 1.18 -5.58 -14.08
N LEU A 104 -0.12 -5.47 -14.26
CA LEU A 104 -0.74 -4.52 -15.18
C LEU A 104 -1.00 -3.20 -14.45
N LEU A 105 -0.11 -2.26 -14.63
CA LEU A 105 -0.20 -0.90 -14.09
C LEU A 105 -0.19 0.09 -15.27
N ASP A 106 -1.32 0.20 -15.95
CA ASP A 106 -1.50 1.10 -17.10
C ASP A 106 -2.56 2.14 -16.77
N LYS A 107 -2.26 3.40 -17.06
CA LYS A 107 -3.19 4.51 -16.83
C LYS A 107 -4.55 4.28 -17.50
N LYS A 108 -4.59 3.70 -18.70
CA LYS A 108 -5.85 3.43 -19.42
C LYS A 108 -6.73 2.40 -18.67
N ILE A 109 -6.10 1.40 -18.07
CA ILE A 109 -6.81 0.41 -17.25
C ILE A 109 -7.35 1.07 -15.99
N ILE A 110 -6.54 1.90 -15.33
CA ILE A 110 -6.95 2.62 -14.11
C ILE A 110 -8.12 3.56 -14.43
N ASP A 111 -8.02 4.36 -15.49
CA ASP A 111 -9.08 5.28 -15.92
C ASP A 111 -10.38 4.51 -16.27
N HIS A 112 -10.26 3.35 -16.92
CA HIS A 112 -11.41 2.51 -17.23
C HIS A 112 -12.12 1.99 -15.97
N VAL A 113 -11.36 1.52 -14.98
CA VAL A 113 -11.90 1.06 -13.69
C VAL A 113 -12.50 2.25 -12.92
N ALA A 114 -11.87 3.42 -12.95
CA ALA A 114 -12.39 4.63 -12.33
C ALA A 114 -13.78 5.01 -12.91
N ASN A 115 -13.96 4.93 -14.24
CA ASN A 115 -15.26 5.17 -14.86
C ASN A 115 -16.33 4.16 -14.42
N ILE A 116 -15.95 2.89 -14.20
CA ILE A 116 -16.87 1.89 -13.64
C ILE A 116 -17.25 2.29 -12.19
N PHE A 117 -16.27 2.72 -11.39
CA PHE A 117 -16.54 3.15 -10.01
C PHE A 117 -17.43 4.40 -9.94
N GLU A 118 -17.27 5.33 -10.89
CA GLU A 118 -18.12 6.51 -10.98
C GLU A 118 -19.58 6.13 -11.27
N ALA A 119 -19.79 5.12 -12.10
CA ALA A 119 -21.14 4.64 -12.47
C ALA A 119 -21.78 3.73 -11.41
N GLU A 120 -21.00 2.91 -10.68
CA GLU A 120 -21.50 1.79 -9.88
C GLU A 120 -21.00 1.75 -8.44
N SER A 121 -20.09 2.64 -8.04
CA SER A 121 -19.31 2.61 -6.81
C SER A 121 -18.08 1.67 -6.84
N ALA A 122 -17.20 1.82 -5.85
CA ALA A 122 -16.02 0.95 -5.69
C ALA A 122 -16.37 -0.51 -5.37
N ASP A 123 -17.61 -0.81 -5.01
CA ASP A 123 -18.08 -2.18 -4.75
C ASP A 123 -18.03 -3.05 -6.02
N ALA A 124 -18.06 -2.42 -7.20
CA ALA A 124 -17.87 -3.11 -8.48
C ALA A 124 -16.55 -3.92 -8.51
N TRP A 125 -15.52 -3.46 -7.79
CA TRP A 125 -14.27 -4.21 -7.69
C TRP A 125 -14.46 -5.59 -7.08
N TYR A 126 -15.31 -5.71 -6.10
CA TYR A 126 -15.58 -6.97 -5.41
C TYR A 126 -16.62 -7.81 -6.10
N ALA A 127 -17.63 -7.18 -6.70
CA ALA A 127 -18.74 -7.85 -7.35
C ALA A 127 -18.40 -8.44 -8.73
N ARG A 128 -17.50 -7.80 -9.49
CA ARG A 128 -17.16 -8.19 -10.86
C ARG A 128 -15.87 -9.00 -10.92
N THR A 129 -15.75 -9.83 -11.96
CA THR A 129 -14.52 -10.57 -12.28
C THR A 129 -13.45 -9.63 -12.88
N ALA A 130 -12.19 -10.10 -12.92
CA ALA A 130 -11.12 -9.34 -13.57
C ALA A 130 -11.40 -9.07 -15.06
N ALA A 131 -12.01 -10.04 -15.75
CA ALA A 131 -12.36 -9.91 -17.18
C ALA A 131 -13.44 -8.84 -17.44
N GLU A 132 -14.36 -8.65 -16.51
CA GLU A 132 -15.43 -7.62 -16.61
C GLU A 132 -14.95 -6.21 -16.24
N LEU A 133 -13.87 -6.13 -15.47
CA LEU A 133 -13.25 -4.86 -15.06
C LEU A 133 -12.15 -4.37 -16.01
N LEU A 134 -11.63 -5.25 -16.86
CA LEU A 134 -10.59 -4.89 -17.82
C LEU A 134 -11.19 -4.42 -19.15
N PRO A 135 -10.54 -3.45 -19.83
CA PRO A 135 -10.95 -3.08 -21.18
C PRO A 135 -10.97 -4.30 -22.12
N PRO A 136 -11.95 -4.40 -23.04
CA PRO A 136 -11.99 -5.49 -23.99
C PRO A 136 -10.68 -5.64 -24.79
N GLY A 137 -10.19 -6.87 -24.94
CA GLY A 137 -8.96 -7.15 -25.68
C GLY A 137 -7.67 -6.94 -24.89
N THR A 138 -7.74 -6.63 -23.58
CA THR A 138 -6.54 -6.52 -22.72
C THR A 138 -5.74 -7.81 -22.75
N ARG A 139 -4.41 -7.68 -23.00
CA ARG A 139 -3.44 -8.77 -23.02
C ARG A 139 -2.20 -8.42 -22.22
N CYS A 140 -1.65 -9.40 -21.53
CA CYS A 140 -0.33 -9.31 -20.94
C CYS A 140 0.77 -9.36 -22.00
N GLY A 141 1.96 -8.87 -21.69
CA GLY A 141 3.15 -9.00 -22.56
C GLY A 141 3.49 -10.44 -22.95
N CYS A 142 3.13 -11.43 -22.10
CA CYS A 142 3.26 -12.86 -22.40
C CYS A 142 2.13 -13.43 -23.29
N GLY A 143 1.20 -12.60 -23.76
CA GLY A 143 0.06 -12.97 -24.60
C GLY A 143 -1.16 -13.53 -23.85
N SER A 144 -1.09 -13.73 -22.54
CA SER A 144 -2.21 -14.21 -21.72
C SER A 144 -3.31 -13.16 -21.60
N THR A 145 -4.56 -13.63 -21.47
CA THR A 145 -5.76 -12.84 -21.17
C THR A 145 -6.34 -13.19 -19.80
N ASP A 146 -5.68 -14.07 -19.04
CA ASP A 146 -6.14 -14.49 -17.72
C ASP A 146 -5.44 -13.69 -16.63
N PHE A 147 -6.26 -12.94 -15.85
CA PHE A 147 -5.80 -12.02 -14.84
C PHE A 147 -6.48 -12.27 -13.49
N ARG A 148 -5.77 -11.95 -12.42
CA ARG A 148 -6.34 -11.81 -11.09
C ARG A 148 -6.28 -10.36 -10.63
N LYS A 149 -7.24 -9.96 -9.81
CA LYS A 149 -7.27 -8.64 -9.16
C LYS A 149 -6.32 -8.62 -7.96
N GLU A 150 -5.85 -7.43 -7.61
CA GLU A 150 -5.28 -7.18 -6.28
C GLU A 150 -6.40 -7.30 -5.23
N THR A 151 -6.02 -7.80 -4.05
CA THR A 151 -6.94 -7.98 -2.92
C THR A 151 -6.70 -6.99 -1.79
N ASP A 152 -5.56 -6.30 -1.80
CA ASP A 152 -5.24 -5.28 -0.82
C ASP A 152 -6.04 -3.99 -1.09
N ILE A 153 -6.27 -3.26 -0.01
CA ILE A 153 -6.90 -1.93 -0.05
C ILE A 153 -5.88 -0.83 0.23
N LEU A 154 -6.23 0.39 -0.11
CA LEU A 154 -5.42 1.57 0.20
C LEU A 154 -5.39 1.86 1.71
N ASP A 155 -4.28 2.41 2.16
CA ASP A 155 -4.17 3.03 3.48
C ASP A 155 -5.17 4.18 3.60
N VAL A 156 -5.94 4.22 4.69
CA VAL A 156 -6.93 5.27 4.97
C VAL A 156 -6.32 6.70 4.96
N TRP A 157 -5.04 6.84 5.23
CA TRP A 157 -4.35 8.12 5.11
C TRP A 157 -4.17 8.57 3.67
N PHE A 158 -4.17 7.65 2.72
CA PHE A 158 -4.24 7.99 1.29
C PHE A 158 -5.60 8.61 0.96
N ASP A 159 -6.70 7.99 1.40
CA ASP A 159 -8.05 8.50 1.20
C ASP A 159 -8.21 9.89 1.84
N SER A 160 -7.70 10.04 3.06
CA SER A 160 -7.68 11.32 3.77
C SER A 160 -6.86 12.40 3.04
N GLY A 161 -5.73 12.00 2.45
CA GLY A 161 -4.85 12.90 1.69
C GLY A 161 -5.50 13.49 0.43
N VAL A 162 -6.44 12.77 -0.20
CA VAL A 162 -7.13 13.23 -1.41
C VAL A 162 -8.49 13.89 -1.15
N SER A 163 -8.96 13.90 0.10
CA SER A 163 -10.29 14.45 0.45
C SER A 163 -10.46 15.93 0.08
N HIS A 164 -9.39 16.73 0.14
CA HIS A 164 -9.43 18.13 -0.30
C HIS A 164 -9.84 18.28 -1.78
N HIS A 165 -9.44 17.34 -2.62
CA HIS A 165 -9.77 17.36 -4.04
C HIS A 165 -11.27 17.14 -4.29
N ILE A 166 -11.92 16.35 -3.42
CA ILE A 166 -13.35 16.08 -3.51
C ILE A 166 -14.18 17.23 -2.95
N VAL A 167 -13.69 17.84 -1.86
CA VAL A 167 -14.44 18.91 -1.14
C VAL A 167 -14.34 20.25 -1.84
N LEU A 168 -13.24 20.52 -2.55
CA LEU A 168 -12.98 21.82 -3.20
C LEU A 168 -13.29 21.83 -4.70
N ARG A 169 -13.97 20.82 -5.22
CA ARG A 169 -14.47 20.77 -6.61
C ARG A 169 -15.71 21.61 -6.82
#